data_e445e6b8cce35a5bc2b81f4a4005f600
#
_entry.id   e445e6b8cce35a5bc2b81f4a4005f600
#
_cell.length_a   1.000
_cell.length_b   1.000
_cell.length_c   1.000
_cell.angle_alpha   90.00
_cell.angle_beta   90.00
_cell.angle_gamma   90.00
#
_symmetry.space_group_name_H-M   'P 1'
#
loop_
_entity.id
_entity.type
_entity.pdbx_description
1 polymer ?
#
loop_
_entity_poly.entity_id
_entity_poly.type
_entity_poly.pdbx_seq_one_letter_code
_entity_poly.pdbx_strand_id
1 'polypeptide(L)'
;SGNGASGASGARSAGSTASGVRSGGASRIAGRRGAVAGLLSGAVILAAGGGLVAAAALAPQPSAARPLDVAEAAVPAGSVQDVCPAPARLLEGTPVGTDPQFSPESATAKSSVSALVVSAAGGNLPGSALSALKGSELQRIAKAPGSATAPAGSSGLLAGALEGRSVDDVSVLSADALGNRQPAAAGLMAYTASDGDLRGSAAAACQPPSNDLWLSGANTAVGRSSVLHLTNASTTPATVNLDLFGKAGQVKASGSRGLLVGPKSTRSIILAGLAPGEERLSVHVRSSGGPVSGFIQQSVLRGLTPGGVDFIAPGVSAGASQVMTGLDIQDAGDVKSLTGESGFGDAGPALQITVPGPSDAVVEVKLFGRAGQQALPGGGVVTAKAGTVTEIPLSGVPAGQYTVSATSDVSIVAAARVSRGLKASQSLDFAWSPATAQLGSQHVVPLPQGGERRLVFGALDGRATISYTPVTADGKLHAAATADIAAGTTTALKAADRIGDTAVVGYVVSASGGAAYGAVLLEREGGNDISTVGITAGAEGQEKVAVTLGY
;
A
#
# COMPACT_ATOMS: atom_id res chain seq x y z
N SER A 1 64.34 -13.65 -5.00
CA SER A 1 65.17 -13.00 -4.02
C SER A 1 64.26 -12.42 -2.93
N GLY A 2 64.11 -12.89 -1.80
CA GLY A 2 64.95 -13.42 -0.79
C GLY A 2 64.36 -13.02 0.52
N ASN A 3 64.01 -14.00 1.30
CA ASN A 3 64.40 -14.19 2.69
C ASN A 3 64.10 -13.04 3.68
N GLY A 4 63.63 -13.26 4.84
CA GLY A 4 63.68 -14.33 5.82
C GLY A 4 63.11 -13.84 7.11
N ALA A 5 62.46 -14.70 7.83
CA ALA A 5 62.84 -15.32 9.07
C ALA A 5 62.72 -14.42 10.32
N SER A 6 61.89 -14.80 11.22
CA SER A 6 62.00 -15.58 12.43
C SER A 6 62.06 -14.76 13.74
N GLY A 7 61.50 -15.34 14.78
CA GLY A 7 61.74 -15.18 16.19
C GLY A 7 60.47 -14.87 16.99
N ALA A 8 59.78 -15.77 17.59
CA ALA A 8 60.04 -16.77 18.61
C ALA A 8 60.10 -16.19 20.05
N SER A 9 59.40 -16.92 20.89
CA SER A 9 59.54 -17.10 22.34
C SER A 9 58.87 -16.06 23.23
N GLY A 10 58.24 -16.42 24.27
CA GLY A 10 58.15 -17.57 25.16
C GLY A 10 57.28 -17.19 26.32
N ALA A 11 56.41 -18.01 26.77
CA ALA A 11 56.57 -19.04 27.75
C ALA A 11 56.70 -18.54 29.19
N ARG A 12 55.91 -19.09 30.00
CA ARG A 12 56.00 -19.69 31.32
C ARG A 12 54.88 -19.23 32.25
N SER A 13 54.08 -20.11 32.66
CA SER A 13 54.15 -21.28 33.53
C SER A 13 54.20 -20.94 35.00
N ALA A 14 53.48 -21.61 35.73
CA ALA A 14 53.65 -22.40 36.94
C ALA A 14 52.44 -22.13 37.86
N GLY A 15 51.76 -23.04 38.40
CA GLY A 15 52.15 -24.37 38.87
C GLY A 15 51.65 -24.56 40.26
N SER A 16 50.93 -25.66 40.46
CA SER A 16 51.16 -26.67 41.44
C SER A 16 51.02 -26.24 42.88
N THR A 17 50.38 -26.95 43.78
CA THR A 17 50.76 -28.27 44.27
C THR A 17 49.65 -28.90 45.09
N ALA A 18 49.57 -30.18 44.93
CA ALA A 18 48.82 -31.11 45.77
C ALA A 18 49.72 -31.50 47.00
N SER A 19 49.09 -31.90 48.05
CA SER A 19 49.54 -32.87 49.07
C SER A 19 48.37 -33.11 50.00
N GLY A 20 47.85 -34.22 50.23
CA GLY A 20 48.34 -35.55 50.37
C GLY A 20 48.48 -35.94 51.87
N VAL A 21 47.77 -37.00 52.24
CA VAL A 21 48.16 -38.07 53.14
C VAL A 21 47.50 -38.15 54.53
N ARG A 22 46.75 -39.26 54.64
CA ARG A 22 46.69 -40.31 55.70
C ARG A 22 45.86 -40.06 56.95
N SER A 23 44.89 -40.86 57.08
CA SER A 23 44.70 -42.17 57.78
C SER A 23 44.76 -42.14 59.30
N GLY A 24 43.76 -42.69 59.88
CA GLY A 24 43.72 -43.15 61.29
C GLY A 24 42.28 -42.93 61.78
N GLY A 25 41.52 -43.83 61.93
CA GLY A 25 41.46 -45.04 62.67
C GLY A 25 40.47 -44.88 63.81
N ALA A 26 39.39 -45.67 63.77
CA ALA A 26 38.63 -46.20 64.87
C ALA A 26 37.97 -45.20 65.88
N SER A 27 36.69 -45.19 66.06
CA SER A 27 35.90 -46.08 66.85
C SER A 27 34.49 -45.62 67.05
N ARG A 28 33.69 -46.62 67.13
CA ARG A 28 32.25 -46.70 67.41
C ARG A 28 31.79 -45.82 68.59
N ILE A 29 30.57 -45.50 68.53
CA ILE A 29 29.50 -45.47 69.55
C ILE A 29 28.76 -44.11 69.60
N ALA A 30 27.47 -44.30 69.59
CA ALA A 30 26.42 -43.39 69.99
C ALA A 30 26.06 -42.28 68.96
N GLY A 31 24.95 -42.35 68.43
CA GLY A 31 23.76 -41.94 69.06
C GLY A 31 22.57 -41.83 68.15
N ARG A 32 21.62 -42.61 68.39
CA ARG A 32 20.24 -42.56 67.81
C ARG A 32 19.55 -41.19 67.92
N ARG A 33 20.24 -40.15 68.36
CA ARG A 33 19.65 -38.82 68.53
C ARG A 33 19.79 -37.90 67.31
N GLY A 34 20.72 -38.16 66.38
CA GLY A 34 20.91 -37.34 65.18
C GLY A 34 19.90 -37.60 64.07
N ALA A 35 19.38 -38.84 63.98
CA ALA A 35 18.38 -39.20 62.94
C ALA A 35 17.00 -38.55 63.17
N VAL A 36 16.63 -38.37 64.44
CA VAL A 36 15.33 -37.72 64.77
C VAL A 36 15.40 -36.21 64.54
N ALA A 37 16.55 -35.60 64.83
CA ALA A 37 16.74 -34.15 64.55
C ALA A 37 16.77 -33.85 63.05
N GLY A 38 17.40 -34.72 62.22
CA GLY A 38 17.37 -34.60 60.78
C GLY A 38 15.98 -34.76 60.14
N LEU A 39 15.21 -35.71 60.65
CA LEU A 39 13.83 -35.92 60.19
C LEU A 39 12.91 -34.76 60.60
N LEU A 40 13.07 -34.22 61.80
CA LEU A 40 12.31 -33.04 62.23
C LEU A 40 12.68 -31.79 61.45
N SER A 41 13.96 -31.57 61.14
CA SER A 41 14.39 -30.44 60.29
C SER A 41 13.89 -30.59 58.84
N GLY A 42 13.91 -31.81 58.27
CA GLY A 42 13.38 -32.07 56.93
C GLY A 42 11.87 -31.85 56.87
N ALA A 43 11.14 -32.29 57.93
CA ALA A 43 9.68 -32.08 58.01
C ALA A 43 9.32 -30.57 58.13
N VAL A 44 10.10 -29.80 58.88
CA VAL A 44 9.88 -28.33 59.00
C VAL A 44 10.16 -27.62 57.68
N ILE A 45 11.22 -28.00 56.94
CA ILE A 45 11.52 -27.43 55.62
C ILE A 45 10.45 -27.80 54.62
N LEU A 46 9.96 -29.03 54.59
CA LEU A 46 8.87 -29.44 53.71
C LEU A 46 7.53 -28.77 54.09
N ALA A 47 7.24 -28.60 55.37
CA ALA A 47 6.05 -27.88 55.81
C ALA A 47 6.15 -26.38 55.50
N ALA A 48 7.32 -25.75 55.67
CA ALA A 48 7.52 -24.36 55.31
C ALA A 48 7.53 -24.13 53.77
N GLY A 49 8.16 -25.05 53.01
CA GLY A 49 8.14 -25.01 51.54
C GLY A 49 6.73 -25.28 50.97
N GLY A 50 6.04 -26.30 51.52
CA GLY A 50 4.64 -26.61 51.16
C GLY A 50 3.68 -25.47 51.52
N GLY A 51 3.89 -24.84 52.69
CA GLY A 51 3.10 -23.68 53.13
C GLY A 51 3.30 -22.45 52.22
N LEU A 52 4.54 -22.19 51.75
CA LEU A 52 4.84 -21.11 50.80
C LEU A 52 4.19 -21.37 49.43
N VAL A 53 4.26 -22.61 48.93
CA VAL A 53 3.64 -22.98 47.67
C VAL A 53 2.10 -22.91 47.77
N ALA A 54 1.54 -23.35 48.87
CA ALA A 54 0.10 -23.25 49.11
C ALA A 54 -0.35 -21.79 49.28
N ALA A 55 0.44 -20.95 49.94
CA ALA A 55 0.17 -19.53 50.07
C ALA A 55 0.28 -18.79 48.71
N ALA A 56 1.22 -19.20 47.86
CA ALA A 56 1.35 -18.66 46.50
C ALA A 56 0.18 -19.11 45.59
N ALA A 57 -0.35 -20.34 45.81
CA ALA A 57 -1.49 -20.85 45.06
C ALA A 57 -2.83 -20.26 45.51
N LEU A 58 -2.92 -19.80 46.77
CA LEU A 58 -4.09 -19.13 47.33
C LEU A 58 -3.98 -17.60 47.31
N ALA A 59 -2.83 -17.05 46.90
CA ALA A 59 -2.71 -15.61 46.65
C ALA A 59 -3.75 -15.21 45.58
N PRO A 60 -4.53 -14.14 45.81
CA PRO A 60 -5.38 -13.62 44.76
C PRO A 60 -4.50 -13.38 43.51
N GLN A 61 -4.79 -14.09 42.42
CA GLN A 61 -4.16 -13.79 41.14
C GLN A 61 -4.34 -12.30 40.92
N PRO A 62 -3.27 -11.55 40.62
CA PRO A 62 -3.43 -10.15 40.22
C PRO A 62 -4.46 -10.20 39.09
N SER A 63 -5.60 -9.59 39.30
CA SER A 63 -6.63 -9.44 38.27
C SER A 63 -5.88 -9.03 37.00
N ALA A 64 -6.03 -9.83 35.95
CA ALA A 64 -5.39 -9.54 34.66
C ALA A 64 -5.48 -8.03 34.48
N ALA A 65 -4.33 -7.39 34.29
CA ALA A 65 -4.26 -5.93 34.16
C ALA A 65 -5.35 -5.55 33.16
N ARG A 66 -6.42 -4.92 33.63
CA ARG A 66 -7.39 -4.33 32.71
C ARG A 66 -6.57 -3.51 31.76
N PRO A 67 -6.65 -3.74 30.44
CA PRO A 67 -6.03 -2.83 29.51
C PRO A 67 -6.53 -1.45 29.93
N LEU A 68 -5.61 -0.56 30.26
CA LEU A 68 -5.94 0.83 30.52
C LEU A 68 -6.65 1.29 29.26
N ASP A 69 -7.89 1.73 29.41
CA ASP A 69 -8.59 2.38 28.30
C ASP A 69 -7.69 3.51 27.83
N VAL A 70 -7.19 3.39 26.61
CA VAL A 70 -6.35 4.42 26.01
C VAL A 70 -7.19 5.70 25.99
N ALA A 71 -6.65 6.78 26.55
CA ALA A 71 -7.35 8.05 26.55
C ALA A 71 -7.68 8.44 25.11
N GLU A 72 -8.95 8.54 24.78
CA GLU A 72 -9.41 8.96 23.47
C GLU A 72 -9.61 10.49 23.49
N ALA A 73 -8.95 11.19 22.56
CA ALA A 73 -9.20 12.61 22.33
C ALA A 73 -10.16 12.76 21.14
N ALA A 74 -11.22 13.53 21.34
CA ALA A 74 -12.08 13.95 20.24
C ALA A 74 -11.31 14.94 19.35
N VAL A 75 -11.04 14.59 18.12
CA VAL A 75 -10.44 15.46 17.12
C VAL A 75 -11.56 16.07 16.29
N PRO A 76 -11.65 17.41 16.18
CA PRO A 76 -12.62 18.03 15.28
C PRO A 76 -12.44 17.50 13.85
N ALA A 77 -13.55 17.21 13.18
CA ALA A 77 -13.50 16.78 11.79
C ALA A 77 -12.87 17.88 10.91
N GLY A 78 -11.83 17.54 10.19
CA GLY A 78 -11.19 18.41 9.20
C GLY A 78 -11.88 18.35 7.84
N SER A 79 -11.59 19.33 6.97
CA SER A 79 -11.91 19.23 5.55
C SER A 79 -11.04 18.15 4.90
N VAL A 80 -11.60 17.43 3.92
CA VAL A 80 -10.83 16.55 3.03
C VAL A 80 -10.09 17.41 2.01
N GLN A 81 -8.83 17.11 1.77
CA GLN A 81 -8.01 17.68 0.70
C GLN A 81 -7.19 16.56 0.07
N ASP A 82 -7.64 16.08 -1.09
CA ASP A 82 -6.94 15.03 -1.83
C ASP A 82 -6.26 15.62 -3.06
N VAL A 83 -5.01 15.25 -3.27
CA VAL A 83 -4.20 15.70 -4.42
C VAL A 83 -4.30 14.67 -5.52
N CYS A 84 -4.79 15.07 -6.68
CA CYS A 84 -4.80 14.29 -7.89
C CYS A 84 -3.51 14.52 -8.68
N PRO A 85 -2.85 13.48 -9.23
CA PRO A 85 -1.63 13.65 -10.00
C PRO A 85 -1.87 14.50 -11.26
N ALA A 86 -0.79 15.11 -11.76
CA ALA A 86 -0.79 15.71 -13.09
C ALA A 86 -0.92 14.64 -14.18
N PRO A 87 -1.35 15.00 -15.39
CA PRO A 87 -1.26 14.12 -16.56
C PRO A 87 0.14 13.56 -16.78
N ALA A 88 0.23 12.35 -17.35
CA ALA A 88 1.52 11.79 -17.72
C ALA A 88 2.17 12.63 -18.83
N ARG A 89 3.42 13.02 -18.60
CA ARG A 89 4.23 13.77 -19.56
C ARG A 89 5.71 13.44 -19.38
N LEU A 90 6.49 13.58 -20.45
CA LEU A 90 7.94 13.57 -20.35
C LEU A 90 8.40 14.88 -19.71
N LEU A 91 9.42 14.81 -18.87
CA LEU A 91 9.98 16.03 -18.27
C LEU A 91 10.70 16.85 -19.34
N GLU A 92 10.56 18.18 -19.27
CA GLU A 92 11.34 19.10 -20.11
C GLU A 92 12.84 18.86 -19.88
N GLY A 93 13.62 18.82 -20.99
CA GLY A 93 15.05 18.54 -20.94
C GLY A 93 15.42 17.06 -20.84
N THR A 94 14.46 16.14 -20.80
CA THR A 94 14.74 14.73 -21.10
C THR A 94 15.27 14.69 -22.54
N PRO A 95 16.42 14.02 -22.82
CA PRO A 95 16.87 13.87 -24.21
C PRO A 95 15.79 13.12 -24.99
N VAL A 96 14.94 13.86 -25.66
CA VAL A 96 14.04 13.32 -26.66
C VAL A 96 14.95 12.81 -27.74
N GLY A 97 14.82 11.56 -28.16
CA GLY A 97 15.58 11.06 -29.29
C GLY A 97 15.49 12.07 -30.43
N THR A 98 16.51 12.17 -31.23
CA THR A 98 16.66 13.16 -32.33
C THR A 98 15.55 13.12 -33.39
N ASP A 99 14.50 12.32 -33.18
CA ASP A 99 13.36 12.20 -34.08
C ASP A 99 12.24 13.17 -33.65
N PRO A 100 11.84 14.14 -34.51
CA PRO A 100 10.73 15.06 -34.22
C PRO A 100 9.37 14.38 -34.07
N GLN A 101 9.26 13.06 -34.28
CA GLN A 101 8.04 12.30 -33.98
C GLN A 101 7.82 12.06 -32.49
N PHE A 102 8.82 12.26 -31.65
CA PHE A 102 8.72 12.11 -30.19
C PHE A 102 8.38 13.44 -29.54
N SER A 103 7.10 13.73 -29.45
CA SER A 103 6.60 14.84 -28.63
C SER A 103 6.66 14.45 -27.14
N PRO A 104 6.99 15.39 -26.22
CA PRO A 104 6.91 15.15 -24.77
C PRO A 104 5.48 14.84 -24.31
N GLU A 105 4.51 15.16 -25.13
CA GLU A 105 3.10 14.80 -24.93
C GLU A 105 2.59 14.05 -26.15
N SER A 106 1.80 12.99 -25.91
CA SER A 106 1.09 12.30 -26.98
C SER A 106 0.03 13.22 -27.57
N ALA A 107 -0.08 13.26 -28.91
CA ALA A 107 -1.10 14.05 -29.60
C ALA A 107 -2.54 13.56 -29.30
N THR A 108 -2.69 12.31 -28.89
CA THR A 108 -3.98 11.70 -28.52
C THR A 108 -4.23 11.66 -27.02
N ALA A 109 -3.33 12.24 -26.21
CA ALA A 109 -3.44 12.22 -24.75
C ALA A 109 -4.75 12.86 -24.29
N LYS A 110 -5.45 12.16 -23.41
CA LYS A 110 -6.63 12.65 -22.70
C LYS A 110 -6.45 12.42 -21.22
N SER A 111 -6.69 13.46 -20.43
CA SER A 111 -6.56 13.42 -18.98
C SER A 111 -7.76 14.07 -18.35
N SER A 112 -8.34 13.39 -17.36
CA SER A 112 -9.50 13.90 -16.66
C SER A 112 -9.55 13.44 -15.21
N VAL A 113 -10.19 14.24 -14.37
CA VAL A 113 -10.52 13.90 -12.99
C VAL A 113 -12.03 13.69 -12.87
N SER A 114 -12.40 12.53 -12.35
CA SER A 114 -13.75 12.23 -11.86
C SER A 114 -13.72 12.27 -10.34
N ALA A 115 -14.77 12.78 -9.71
CA ALA A 115 -14.85 12.86 -8.26
C ALA A 115 -16.27 12.66 -7.76
N LEU A 116 -16.39 12.11 -6.57
CA LEU A 116 -17.64 11.96 -5.84
C LEU A 116 -17.46 12.51 -4.41
N VAL A 117 -18.50 13.15 -3.93
CA VAL A 117 -18.61 13.63 -2.55
C VAL A 117 -19.95 13.18 -2.01
N VAL A 118 -19.94 12.54 -0.84
CA VAL A 118 -21.16 11.97 -0.24
C VAL A 118 -21.36 12.57 1.14
N SER A 119 -22.60 12.92 1.46
CA SER A 119 -22.98 13.42 2.78
C SER A 119 -22.88 12.32 3.86
N ALA A 120 -22.80 12.72 5.11
CA ALA A 120 -23.19 11.81 6.19
C ALA A 120 -24.69 11.47 6.09
N ALA A 121 -25.09 10.32 6.65
CA ALA A 121 -26.49 9.91 6.70
C ALA A 121 -27.36 11.00 7.36
N GLY A 122 -28.42 11.42 6.67
CA GLY A 122 -29.31 12.49 7.14
C GLY A 122 -28.70 13.91 7.16
N GLY A 123 -27.49 14.08 6.59
CA GLY A 123 -26.77 15.35 6.53
C GLY A 123 -26.94 16.08 5.20
N ASN A 124 -26.49 17.33 5.17
CA ASN A 124 -26.38 18.11 3.94
C ASN A 124 -25.13 17.69 3.15
N LEU A 125 -25.13 17.94 1.84
CA LEU A 125 -23.95 17.79 1.02
C LEU A 125 -22.92 18.89 1.37
N PRO A 126 -21.66 18.54 1.69
CA PRO A 126 -20.64 19.51 2.04
C PRO A 126 -20.23 20.36 0.83
N GLY A 127 -19.85 21.62 1.08
CA GLY A 127 -19.19 22.43 0.07
C GLY A 127 -17.98 21.72 -0.47
N SER A 128 -17.88 21.57 -1.79
CA SER A 128 -16.83 20.79 -2.41
C SER A 128 -16.49 21.27 -3.80
N ALA A 129 -15.22 21.18 -4.16
CA ALA A 129 -14.71 21.63 -5.45
C ALA A 129 -13.43 20.90 -5.84
N LEU A 130 -13.19 20.83 -7.14
CA LEU A 130 -11.88 20.57 -7.73
C LEU A 130 -11.22 21.92 -8.02
N SER A 131 -9.99 22.10 -7.54
CA SER A 131 -9.23 23.35 -7.71
C SER A 131 -7.83 23.05 -8.25
N ALA A 132 -7.22 24.01 -8.93
CA ALA A 132 -5.80 23.95 -9.23
C ALA A 132 -4.98 24.00 -7.93
N LEU A 133 -3.73 23.52 -7.95
CA LEU A 133 -2.85 23.47 -6.79
C LEU A 133 -2.68 24.85 -6.12
N LYS A 134 -2.69 25.93 -6.90
CA LYS A 134 -2.57 27.32 -6.41
C LYS A 134 -3.88 27.91 -5.89
N GLY A 135 -4.99 27.13 -5.91
CA GLY A 135 -6.25 27.48 -5.28
C GLY A 135 -7.34 28.05 -6.20
N SER A 136 -7.09 28.24 -7.51
CA SER A 136 -8.16 28.63 -8.44
C SER A 136 -9.15 27.46 -8.64
N GLU A 137 -10.46 27.74 -8.45
CA GLU A 137 -11.51 26.73 -8.65
C GLU A 137 -11.59 26.33 -10.13
N LEU A 138 -11.43 25.03 -10.42
CA LEU A 138 -11.60 24.45 -11.74
C LEU A 138 -13.05 24.03 -11.98
N GLN A 139 -13.67 23.44 -10.96
CA GLN A 139 -15.05 22.99 -11.02
C GLN A 139 -15.64 22.84 -9.61
N ARG A 140 -16.78 23.47 -9.37
CA ARG A 140 -17.56 23.26 -8.16
C ARG A 140 -18.37 21.99 -8.26
N ILE A 141 -18.32 21.14 -7.21
CA ILE A 141 -19.09 19.89 -7.11
C ILE A 141 -20.38 20.17 -6.34
N ALA A 142 -20.28 20.82 -5.18
CA ALA A 142 -21.43 21.23 -4.39
C ALA A 142 -21.18 22.58 -3.71
N LYS A 143 -22.24 23.37 -3.56
CA LYS A 143 -22.18 24.61 -2.76
C LYS A 143 -22.23 24.25 -1.27
N ALA A 144 -21.50 25.00 -0.46
CA ALA A 144 -21.65 24.93 0.98
C ALA A 144 -23.13 25.20 1.35
N PRO A 145 -23.74 24.39 2.21
CA PRO A 145 -25.11 24.64 2.64
C PRO A 145 -25.15 26.00 3.33
N GLY A 146 -26.11 26.84 2.92
CA GLY A 146 -26.40 28.07 3.67
C GLY A 146 -26.88 27.71 5.07
N SER A 147 -27.00 28.71 5.95
CA SER A 147 -27.50 28.53 7.34
C SER A 147 -28.91 27.94 7.46
N ALA A 148 -29.58 27.66 6.36
CA ALA A 148 -30.87 27.00 6.33
C ALA A 148 -30.70 25.53 6.76
N THR A 149 -31.29 25.17 7.86
CA THR A 149 -31.45 23.81 8.37
C THR A 149 -31.98 22.91 7.27
N ALA A 150 -31.33 21.77 7.02
CA ALA A 150 -31.87 20.75 6.13
C ALA A 150 -33.32 20.43 6.52
N PRO A 151 -34.21 20.14 5.54
CA PRO A 151 -35.55 19.67 5.87
C PRO A 151 -35.43 18.45 6.78
N ALA A 152 -35.96 18.55 7.99
CA ALA A 152 -36.02 17.43 8.91
C ALA A 152 -36.80 16.30 8.23
N GLY A 153 -36.13 15.20 7.88
CA GLY A 153 -36.78 14.02 7.33
C GLY A 153 -36.07 13.29 6.19
N SER A 154 -34.96 13.80 5.62
CA SER A 154 -34.22 13.01 4.62
C SER A 154 -33.27 12.02 5.31
N SER A 155 -33.70 10.78 5.49
CA SER A 155 -32.89 9.70 6.04
C SER A 155 -31.83 9.13 5.04
N GLY A 156 -31.75 9.70 3.84
CA GLY A 156 -30.88 9.23 2.76
C GLY A 156 -29.54 9.95 2.67
N LEU A 157 -28.58 9.31 2.01
CA LEU A 157 -27.32 9.94 1.59
C LEU A 157 -27.59 10.89 0.41
N LEU A 158 -26.85 11.99 0.36
CA LEU A 158 -26.77 12.89 -0.79
C LEU A 158 -25.40 12.74 -1.43
N ALA A 159 -25.32 12.82 -2.77
CA ALA A 159 -24.05 12.82 -3.48
C ALA A 159 -23.91 14.03 -4.41
N GLY A 160 -22.69 14.52 -4.52
CA GLY A 160 -22.25 15.43 -5.57
C GLY A 160 -21.26 14.71 -6.47
N ALA A 161 -21.36 14.92 -7.77
CA ALA A 161 -20.56 14.22 -8.76
C ALA A 161 -19.83 15.19 -9.69
N LEU A 162 -18.61 14.83 -10.05
CA LEU A 162 -17.81 15.45 -11.10
C LEU A 162 -17.49 14.38 -12.15
N GLU A 163 -17.98 14.56 -13.35
CA GLU A 163 -17.80 13.64 -14.45
C GLU A 163 -16.66 14.12 -15.36
N GLY A 164 -15.49 13.46 -15.29
CA GLY A 164 -14.44 13.57 -16.30
C GLY A 164 -13.96 15.00 -16.64
N ARG A 165 -13.70 15.84 -15.65
CA ARG A 165 -13.15 17.17 -15.86
C ARG A 165 -11.74 17.11 -16.43
N SER A 166 -11.53 17.63 -17.63
CA SER A 166 -10.18 17.74 -18.22
C SER A 166 -9.26 18.59 -17.37
N VAL A 167 -8.04 18.10 -17.14
CA VAL A 167 -7.00 18.74 -16.34
C VAL A 167 -5.66 18.70 -17.06
N ASP A 168 -4.87 19.76 -16.89
CA ASP A 168 -3.54 19.90 -17.51
C ASP A 168 -2.41 19.85 -16.47
N ASP A 169 -2.75 19.90 -15.17
CA ASP A 169 -1.78 19.93 -14.08
C ASP A 169 -2.39 19.29 -12.83
N VAL A 170 -1.59 19.22 -11.77
CA VAL A 170 -2.03 18.80 -10.44
C VAL A 170 -3.28 19.55 -10.01
N SER A 171 -4.26 18.81 -9.55
CA SER A 171 -5.47 19.37 -8.99
C SER A 171 -5.72 18.88 -7.57
N VAL A 172 -6.55 19.61 -6.83
CA VAL A 172 -6.87 19.32 -5.44
C VAL A 172 -8.39 19.23 -5.30
N LEU A 173 -8.86 18.05 -4.92
CA LEU A 173 -10.23 17.82 -4.50
C LEU A 173 -10.37 18.29 -3.05
N SER A 174 -11.31 19.17 -2.78
CA SER A 174 -11.64 19.63 -1.42
C SER A 174 -13.09 19.38 -1.08
N ALA A 175 -13.35 19.01 0.17
CA ALA A 175 -14.70 18.92 0.73
C ALA A 175 -14.69 19.39 2.19
N ASP A 176 -15.62 20.26 2.54
CA ASP A 176 -15.68 20.89 3.85
C ASP A 176 -16.24 19.92 4.91
N ALA A 177 -15.74 20.01 6.13
CA ALA A 177 -16.36 19.31 7.26
C ALA A 177 -17.76 19.90 7.54
N LEU A 178 -18.73 19.06 7.84
CA LEU A 178 -20.09 19.45 8.20
C LEU A 178 -20.52 18.81 9.52
N GLY A 179 -20.91 19.65 10.49
CA GLY A 179 -21.44 19.17 11.76
C GLY A 179 -20.48 18.24 12.52
N ASN A 180 -19.20 18.59 12.55
CA ASN A 180 -18.14 17.78 13.16
C ASN A 180 -18.00 16.35 12.59
N ARG A 181 -18.37 16.17 11.30
CA ARG A 181 -18.18 14.91 10.55
C ARG A 181 -17.32 15.17 9.34
N GLN A 182 -16.36 14.28 9.12
CA GLN A 182 -15.54 14.29 7.91
C GLN A 182 -16.39 13.87 6.72
N PRO A 183 -16.35 14.59 5.58
CA PRO A 183 -17.08 14.18 4.38
C PRO A 183 -16.44 12.95 3.74
N ALA A 184 -17.25 12.08 3.17
CA ALA A 184 -16.76 11.04 2.29
C ALA A 184 -16.55 11.64 0.90
N ALA A 185 -15.31 11.81 0.49
CA ALA A 185 -14.94 12.32 -0.82
C ALA A 185 -13.82 11.49 -1.41
N ALA A 186 -13.84 11.27 -2.72
CA ALA A 186 -12.75 10.64 -3.44
C ALA A 186 -12.70 11.19 -4.86
N GLY A 187 -11.49 11.32 -5.39
CA GLY A 187 -11.21 11.66 -6.78
C GLY A 187 -10.41 10.56 -7.45
N LEU A 188 -10.51 10.48 -8.76
CA LEU A 188 -9.74 9.58 -9.60
C LEU A 188 -9.28 10.35 -10.83
N MET A 189 -7.96 10.41 -11.03
CA MET A 189 -7.37 10.92 -12.27
C MET A 189 -7.15 9.75 -13.24
N ALA A 190 -7.56 9.92 -14.48
CA ALA A 190 -7.35 8.97 -15.55
C ALA A 190 -6.64 9.64 -16.73
N TYR A 191 -5.68 8.93 -17.30
CA TYR A 191 -4.90 9.28 -18.49
C TYR A 191 -5.02 8.17 -19.52
N THR A 192 -5.16 8.52 -20.78
CA THR A 192 -5.11 7.58 -21.91
C THR A 192 -4.40 8.23 -23.09
N ALA A 193 -3.57 7.46 -23.78
CA ALA A 193 -2.95 7.86 -25.04
C ALA A 193 -2.84 6.68 -25.98
N SER A 194 -3.04 6.88 -27.29
CA SER A 194 -2.95 5.83 -28.31
C SER A 194 -1.68 5.93 -29.16
N ASP A 195 -0.84 6.95 -28.95
CA ASP A 195 0.41 7.20 -29.67
C ASP A 195 1.51 7.72 -28.73
N GLY A 196 2.71 7.89 -29.26
CA GLY A 196 3.87 8.43 -28.55
C GLY A 196 4.46 7.48 -27.51
N ASP A 197 5.53 7.95 -26.84
CA ASP A 197 6.28 7.16 -25.85
C ASP A 197 5.47 6.84 -24.59
N LEU A 198 4.45 7.65 -24.28
CA LEU A 198 3.56 7.48 -23.14
C LEU A 198 2.22 6.85 -23.55
N ARG A 199 2.21 6.08 -24.64
CA ARG A 199 1.05 5.31 -25.05
C ARG A 199 0.66 4.32 -23.94
N GLY A 200 -0.63 4.23 -23.63
CA GLY A 200 -1.17 3.35 -22.60
C GLY A 200 -2.33 3.98 -21.85
N SER A 201 -2.67 3.38 -20.73
CA SER A 201 -3.67 3.88 -19.78
C SER A 201 -3.06 3.94 -18.39
N ALA A 202 -3.25 5.05 -17.70
CA ALA A 202 -2.82 5.20 -16.32
C ALA A 202 -3.94 5.86 -15.50
N ALA A 203 -4.15 5.36 -14.29
CA ALA A 203 -5.11 5.98 -13.38
C ALA A 203 -4.60 5.92 -11.94
N ALA A 204 -4.95 6.92 -11.16
CA ALA A 204 -4.67 6.92 -9.73
C ALA A 204 -5.80 7.63 -8.97
N ALA A 205 -6.13 7.11 -7.79
CA ALA A 205 -6.96 7.83 -6.85
C ALA A 205 -6.23 9.09 -6.38
N CYS A 206 -6.96 10.19 -6.21
CA CYS A 206 -6.42 11.36 -5.53
C CYS A 206 -6.09 10.98 -4.09
N GLN A 207 -4.98 11.46 -3.56
CA GLN A 207 -4.41 11.02 -2.30
C GLN A 207 -4.40 12.14 -1.26
N PRO A 208 -4.77 11.86 0.00
CA PRO A 208 -4.53 12.79 1.07
C PRO A 208 -3.02 13.00 1.26
N PRO A 209 -2.56 14.25 1.49
CA PRO A 209 -1.15 14.49 1.82
C PRO A 209 -0.76 13.79 3.13
N SER A 210 0.44 13.21 3.16
CA SER A 210 0.98 12.48 4.30
C SER A 210 2.44 12.84 4.57
N ASN A 211 2.91 12.56 5.78
CA ASN A 211 4.32 12.70 6.15
C ASN A 211 5.11 11.40 5.95
N ASP A 212 4.41 10.31 5.64
CA ASP A 212 5.00 8.98 5.45
C ASP A 212 4.28 8.28 4.29
N LEU A 213 5.01 7.95 3.21
CA LEU A 213 4.46 7.31 2.01
C LEU A 213 5.41 6.21 1.53
N TRP A 214 4.84 5.08 1.14
CA TRP A 214 5.55 3.98 0.52
C TRP A 214 5.08 3.77 -0.92
N LEU A 215 6.03 3.89 -1.87
CA LEU A 215 5.78 3.67 -3.30
C LEU A 215 6.66 2.51 -3.77
N SER A 216 6.05 1.43 -4.22
CA SER A 216 6.75 0.21 -4.65
C SER A 216 6.40 -0.12 -6.09
N GLY A 217 7.41 -0.46 -6.90
CA GLY A 217 7.22 -0.81 -8.30
C GLY A 217 8.04 0.00 -9.28
N ALA A 218 8.80 0.99 -8.84
CA ALA A 218 9.65 1.77 -9.73
C ALA A 218 10.75 0.91 -10.38
N ASN A 219 11.14 1.30 -11.59
CA ASN A 219 12.19 0.66 -12.38
C ASN A 219 12.98 1.74 -13.12
N THR A 220 14.30 1.72 -12.97
CA THR A 220 15.21 2.70 -13.57
C THR A 220 16.22 2.04 -14.53
N ALA A 221 15.99 0.80 -14.93
CA ALA A 221 16.78 0.12 -15.94
C ALA A 221 16.62 0.78 -17.32
N VAL A 222 17.48 0.45 -18.25
CA VAL A 222 17.44 1.00 -19.62
C VAL A 222 16.08 0.76 -20.27
N GLY A 223 15.51 1.81 -20.85
CA GLY A 223 14.17 1.80 -21.45
C GLY A 223 13.02 1.84 -20.43
N ARG A 224 13.30 2.15 -19.16
CA ARG A 224 12.31 2.38 -18.10
C ARG A 224 12.55 3.76 -17.50
N SER A 225 11.48 4.52 -17.41
CA SER A 225 11.52 5.85 -16.80
C SER A 225 10.60 5.84 -15.58
N SER A 226 11.13 6.26 -14.45
CA SER A 226 10.38 6.44 -13.20
C SER A 226 10.66 7.84 -12.67
N VAL A 227 9.60 8.65 -12.61
CA VAL A 227 9.64 10.03 -12.12
C VAL A 227 8.77 10.14 -10.89
N LEU A 228 9.39 10.46 -9.75
CA LEU A 228 8.68 10.74 -8.51
C LEU A 228 8.21 12.19 -8.51
N HIS A 229 6.90 12.40 -8.40
CA HIS A 229 6.26 13.69 -8.24
C HIS A 229 5.84 13.86 -6.78
N LEU A 230 6.39 14.86 -6.11
CA LEU A 230 6.06 15.24 -4.74
C LEU A 230 5.32 16.57 -4.75
N THR A 231 4.08 16.56 -4.30
CA THR A 231 3.21 17.75 -4.28
C THR A 231 2.90 18.17 -2.85
N ASN A 232 3.21 19.40 -2.52
CA ASN A 232 2.83 20.04 -1.27
C ASN A 232 1.62 20.94 -1.49
N ALA A 233 0.45 20.45 -1.14
CA ALA A 233 -0.79 21.23 -1.23
C ALA A 233 -1.04 22.14 -0.02
N SER A 234 -0.18 22.11 1.01
CA SER A 234 -0.30 22.92 2.21
C SER A 234 0.31 24.32 2.02
N THR A 235 0.18 25.15 3.03
CA THR A 235 0.82 26.48 3.12
C THR A 235 2.16 26.44 3.84
N THR A 236 2.57 25.30 4.38
CA THR A 236 3.82 25.10 5.11
C THR A 236 4.83 24.40 4.21
N PRO A 237 6.08 24.88 4.11
CA PRO A 237 7.12 24.17 3.36
C PRO A 237 7.34 22.76 3.90
N ALA A 238 7.62 21.81 3.01
CA ALA A 238 7.96 20.44 3.36
C ALA A 238 9.44 20.17 3.08
N THR A 239 10.13 19.54 4.03
CA THR A 239 11.47 18.98 3.83
C THR A 239 11.35 17.47 3.73
N VAL A 240 11.72 16.91 2.59
CA VAL A 240 11.51 15.50 2.28
C VAL A 240 12.83 14.74 2.28
N ASN A 241 12.79 13.53 2.84
CA ASN A 241 13.87 12.55 2.78
C ASN A 241 13.35 11.30 2.07
N LEU A 242 14.16 10.76 1.16
CA LEU A 242 13.86 9.53 0.45
C LEU A 242 14.78 8.41 0.93
N ASP A 243 14.21 7.29 1.34
CA ASP A 243 14.92 6.03 1.52
C ASP A 243 14.60 5.14 0.31
N LEU A 244 15.62 4.71 -0.39
CA LEU A 244 15.51 3.96 -1.64
C LEU A 244 15.96 2.52 -1.39
N PHE A 245 15.11 1.56 -1.73
CA PHE A 245 15.39 0.13 -1.58
C PHE A 245 15.43 -0.51 -2.95
N GLY A 246 16.59 -1.07 -3.31
CA GLY A 246 16.82 -1.76 -4.57
C GLY A 246 16.95 -3.27 -4.42
N LYS A 247 17.29 -3.93 -5.50
CA LYS A 247 17.49 -5.40 -5.57
C LYS A 247 18.61 -5.89 -4.64
N ALA A 248 19.68 -5.11 -4.51
CA ALA A 248 20.89 -5.49 -3.76
C ALA A 248 20.93 -4.90 -2.34
N GLY A 249 20.00 -4.04 -1.97
CA GLY A 249 19.96 -3.38 -0.68
C GLY A 249 19.47 -1.94 -0.76
N GLN A 250 19.59 -1.24 0.36
CA GLN A 250 19.27 0.17 0.42
C GLN A 250 20.26 1.00 -0.41
N VAL A 251 19.75 1.78 -1.36
CA VAL A 251 20.54 2.65 -2.22
C VAL A 251 20.90 3.94 -1.49
N LYS A 252 22.20 4.17 -1.30
CA LYS A 252 22.71 5.41 -0.73
C LYS A 252 22.88 6.45 -1.84
N ALA A 253 21.90 7.31 -2.02
CA ALA A 253 21.91 8.32 -3.06
C ALA A 253 22.26 9.70 -2.50
N SER A 254 23.26 10.35 -3.10
CA SER A 254 23.50 11.78 -2.86
C SER A 254 22.29 12.58 -3.36
N GLY A 255 21.78 13.51 -2.55
CA GLY A 255 20.61 14.31 -2.92
C GLY A 255 19.25 13.67 -2.63
N SER A 256 19.20 12.52 -1.93
CA SER A 256 17.94 11.94 -1.46
C SER A 256 17.45 12.53 -0.12
N ARG A 257 18.19 13.46 0.46
CA ARG A 257 17.93 14.06 1.77
C ARG A 257 17.75 15.56 1.67
N GLY A 258 16.91 16.13 2.54
CA GLY A 258 16.71 17.57 2.62
C GLY A 258 16.07 18.18 1.38
N LEU A 259 15.25 17.43 0.67
CA LEU A 259 14.56 17.90 -0.52
C LEU A 259 13.45 18.88 -0.14
N LEU A 260 13.61 20.14 -0.49
CA LEU A 260 12.59 21.16 -0.21
C LEU A 260 11.47 21.09 -1.25
N VAL A 261 10.22 21.01 -0.77
CA VAL A 261 9.00 21.18 -1.57
C VAL A 261 8.26 22.38 -1.01
N GLY A 262 8.25 23.47 -1.77
CA GLY A 262 7.61 24.73 -1.34
C GLY A 262 6.10 24.57 -1.18
N PRO A 263 5.44 25.53 -0.49
CA PRO A 263 3.99 25.57 -0.41
C PRO A 263 3.35 25.66 -1.80
N LYS A 264 2.23 24.97 -1.99
CA LYS A 264 1.48 24.99 -3.26
C LYS A 264 2.34 24.72 -4.49
N SER A 265 3.30 23.79 -4.37
CA SER A 265 4.20 23.44 -5.45
C SER A 265 4.41 21.95 -5.58
N THR A 266 4.86 21.54 -6.77
CA THR A 266 5.26 20.16 -7.08
C THR A 266 6.75 20.13 -7.40
N ARG A 267 7.43 19.10 -6.91
CA ARG A 267 8.82 18.79 -7.26
C ARG A 267 8.88 17.42 -7.93
N SER A 268 9.42 17.37 -9.15
CA SER A 268 9.64 16.14 -9.90
C SER A 268 11.10 15.69 -9.76
N ILE A 269 11.30 14.39 -9.58
CA ILE A 269 12.60 13.76 -9.33
C ILE A 269 12.73 12.54 -10.23
N ILE A 270 13.68 12.56 -11.16
CA ILE A 270 14.02 11.40 -11.98
C ILE A 270 14.76 10.40 -11.11
N LEU A 271 14.12 9.24 -10.81
CA LEU A 271 14.68 8.26 -9.88
C LEU A 271 15.97 7.61 -10.39
N ALA A 272 16.18 7.53 -11.72
CA ALA A 272 17.42 7.06 -12.30
C ALA A 272 18.64 7.92 -11.93
N GLY A 273 18.44 9.20 -11.60
CA GLY A 273 19.49 10.07 -11.08
C GLY A 273 19.92 9.76 -9.64
N LEU A 274 19.07 9.08 -8.87
CA LEU A 274 19.34 8.66 -7.48
C LEU A 274 19.70 7.18 -7.38
N ALA A 275 19.08 6.34 -8.19
CA ALA A 275 19.22 4.88 -8.18
C ALA A 275 19.26 4.36 -9.63
N PRO A 276 20.40 4.52 -10.34
CA PRO A 276 20.52 4.12 -11.75
C PRO A 276 20.53 2.60 -11.90
N GLY A 277 19.83 2.09 -12.91
CA GLY A 277 19.88 0.69 -13.31
C GLY A 277 19.16 -0.28 -12.38
N GLU A 278 18.34 0.21 -11.44
CA GLU A 278 17.55 -0.64 -10.55
C GLU A 278 16.31 -1.18 -11.28
N GLU A 279 16.26 -2.50 -11.46
CA GLU A 279 15.12 -3.20 -12.05
C GLU A 279 13.88 -3.21 -11.12
N ARG A 280 14.12 -3.06 -9.82
CA ARG A 280 13.11 -3.09 -8.75
C ARG A 280 13.50 -2.04 -7.73
N LEU A 281 12.62 -1.10 -7.54
CA LEU A 281 12.89 0.02 -6.64
C LEU A 281 11.64 0.36 -5.85
N SER A 282 11.79 0.43 -4.53
CA SER A 282 10.78 0.99 -3.63
C SER A 282 11.32 2.27 -3.01
N VAL A 283 10.43 3.24 -2.85
CA VAL A 283 10.73 4.56 -2.33
C VAL A 283 9.91 4.81 -1.08
N HIS A 284 10.58 5.04 0.04
CA HIS A 284 9.98 5.53 1.27
C HIS A 284 10.17 7.04 1.34
N VAL A 285 9.08 7.77 1.32
CA VAL A 285 9.05 9.24 1.39
C VAL A 285 8.69 9.66 2.79
N ARG A 286 9.58 10.39 3.45
CA ARG A 286 9.31 10.97 4.77
C ARG A 286 9.43 12.49 4.69
N SER A 287 8.40 13.20 5.14
CA SER A 287 8.41 14.66 5.17
C SER A 287 8.35 15.21 6.59
N SER A 288 8.89 16.38 6.76
CA SER A 288 8.78 17.20 7.96
C SER A 288 8.34 18.60 7.57
N GLY A 289 7.60 19.29 8.44
CA GLY A 289 6.90 20.51 8.09
C GLY A 289 5.57 20.20 7.42
N GLY A 290 5.39 20.60 6.17
CA GLY A 290 4.16 20.30 5.42
C GLY A 290 4.07 18.82 5.01
N PRO A 291 2.87 18.20 5.00
CA PRO A 291 2.67 16.90 4.39
C PRO A 291 2.73 17.00 2.85
N VAL A 292 3.06 15.89 2.19
CA VAL A 292 3.14 15.81 0.74
C VAL A 292 2.31 14.66 0.20
N SER A 293 1.81 14.80 -1.02
CA SER A 293 1.33 13.67 -1.83
C SER A 293 2.43 13.24 -2.77
N GLY A 294 2.54 11.93 -3.03
CA GLY A 294 3.58 11.36 -3.88
C GLY A 294 3.02 10.36 -4.87
N PHE A 295 3.45 10.45 -6.12
CA PHE A 295 3.17 9.48 -7.18
C PHE A 295 4.42 9.24 -8.00
N ILE A 296 4.61 8.02 -8.49
CA ILE A 296 5.65 7.75 -9.48
C ILE A 296 4.97 7.54 -10.83
N GLN A 297 5.25 8.41 -11.78
CA GLN A 297 4.94 8.15 -13.18
C GLN A 297 5.99 7.18 -13.70
N GLN A 298 5.56 6.00 -14.11
CA GLN A 298 6.42 5.01 -14.74
C GLN A 298 6.02 4.80 -16.19
N SER A 299 6.99 4.80 -17.09
CA SER A 299 6.79 4.43 -18.49
C SER A 299 7.86 3.46 -18.96
N VAL A 300 7.51 2.65 -19.94
CA VAL A 300 8.35 1.62 -20.52
C VAL A 300 8.47 1.84 -22.03
N LEU A 301 9.70 1.87 -22.52
CA LEU A 301 10.02 1.90 -23.94
C LEU A 301 10.95 0.73 -24.26
N ARG A 302 10.53 -0.16 -25.16
CA ARG A 302 11.29 -1.35 -25.58
C ARG A 302 11.85 -1.14 -26.97
N GLY A 303 13.09 -0.62 -27.02
CA GLY A 303 13.62 -0.04 -28.26
C GLY A 303 12.81 1.19 -28.63
N LEU A 304 12.06 1.14 -29.72
CA LEU A 304 11.15 2.21 -30.18
C LEU A 304 9.67 1.85 -29.94
N THR A 305 9.39 0.74 -29.29
CA THR A 305 7.99 0.27 -29.05
C THR A 305 7.55 0.69 -27.66
N PRO A 306 6.47 1.47 -27.51
CA PRO A 306 5.89 1.79 -26.22
C PRO A 306 5.44 0.53 -25.49
N GLY A 307 5.84 0.40 -24.23
CA GLY A 307 5.52 -0.72 -23.36
C GLY A 307 4.55 -0.40 -22.23
N GLY A 308 3.93 0.79 -22.28
CA GLY A 308 2.92 1.22 -21.34
C GLY A 308 3.35 2.38 -20.42
N VAL A 309 2.37 2.93 -19.72
CA VAL A 309 2.53 3.99 -18.72
C VAL A 309 1.60 3.72 -17.54
N ASP A 310 2.06 3.97 -16.30
CA ASP A 310 1.21 3.88 -15.11
C ASP A 310 1.60 4.91 -14.04
N PHE A 311 0.67 5.16 -13.12
CA PHE A 311 0.89 5.96 -11.92
C PHE A 311 0.97 5.02 -10.71
N ILE A 312 2.19 4.81 -10.20
CA ILE A 312 2.38 4.09 -8.96
C ILE A 312 1.94 4.98 -7.81
N ALA A 313 0.81 4.64 -7.20
CA ALA A 313 0.29 5.30 -6.02
C ALA A 313 0.90 4.72 -4.74
N PRO A 314 0.89 5.47 -3.63
CA PRO A 314 1.29 4.93 -2.33
C PRO A 314 0.41 3.76 -1.91
N GLY A 315 1.06 2.72 -1.36
CA GLY A 315 0.38 1.65 -0.66
C GLY A 315 0.16 1.96 0.82
N VAL A 316 -0.45 1.02 1.55
CA VAL A 316 -0.52 1.11 3.02
C VAL A 316 0.88 1.06 3.64
N SER A 317 1.00 1.56 4.86
CA SER A 317 2.26 1.55 5.62
C SER A 317 2.82 0.14 5.78
N ALA A 318 4.12 0.06 6.05
CA ALA A 318 4.78 -1.22 6.30
C ALA A 318 4.11 -1.98 7.45
N GLY A 319 3.78 -3.24 7.23
CA GLY A 319 3.10 -4.09 8.20
C GLY A 319 3.32 -5.57 7.92
N ALA A 320 2.87 -6.42 8.83
CA ALA A 320 3.00 -7.87 8.71
C ALA A 320 2.05 -8.48 7.66
N SER A 321 1.07 -7.73 7.18
CA SER A 321 0.11 -8.18 6.16
C SER A 321 -0.08 -7.09 5.12
N GLN A 322 0.03 -7.47 3.84
CA GLN A 322 -0.14 -6.59 2.68
C GLN A 322 -1.10 -7.28 1.70
N VAL A 323 -2.13 -6.58 1.23
CA VAL A 323 -3.14 -7.15 0.34
C VAL A 323 -3.32 -6.28 -0.89
N MET A 324 -3.10 -6.85 -2.05
CA MET A 324 -3.26 -6.24 -3.38
C MET A 324 -4.44 -6.89 -4.09
N THR A 325 -5.36 -6.09 -4.61
CA THR A 325 -6.57 -6.56 -5.30
C THR A 325 -6.65 -5.99 -6.71
N GLY A 326 -7.37 -6.66 -7.61
CA GLY A 326 -7.55 -6.20 -8.98
C GLY A 326 -6.42 -6.61 -9.91
N LEU A 327 -5.70 -7.68 -9.59
CA LEU A 327 -4.71 -8.25 -10.50
C LEU A 327 -5.44 -9.02 -11.60
N ASP A 328 -5.27 -8.59 -12.85
CA ASP A 328 -5.76 -9.32 -14.01
C ASP A 328 -4.60 -10.01 -14.72
N ILE A 329 -4.51 -11.33 -14.55
CA ILE A 329 -3.43 -12.16 -15.06
C ILE A 329 -3.86 -12.79 -16.40
N GLN A 330 -3.02 -12.66 -17.43
CA GLN A 330 -3.21 -13.22 -18.75
C GLN A 330 -2.79 -14.69 -18.80
N ASP A 331 -3.05 -15.36 -19.94
CA ASP A 331 -2.69 -16.78 -20.13
C ASP A 331 -1.22 -17.05 -19.84
N ALA A 332 -0.96 -18.08 -19.04
CA ALA A 332 0.38 -18.42 -18.58
C ALA A 332 1.33 -18.83 -19.71
N GLY A 333 0.82 -19.46 -20.77
CA GLY A 333 1.62 -19.87 -21.94
C GLY A 333 2.07 -18.66 -22.74
N ASP A 334 1.16 -17.73 -22.98
CA ASP A 334 1.43 -16.48 -23.70
C ASP A 334 2.39 -15.57 -22.91
N VAL A 335 2.16 -15.42 -21.59
CA VAL A 335 3.07 -14.69 -20.69
C VAL A 335 4.47 -15.29 -20.72
N LYS A 336 4.59 -16.63 -20.64
CA LYS A 336 5.89 -17.32 -20.71
C LYS A 336 6.59 -17.08 -22.05
N SER A 337 5.86 -17.11 -23.15
CA SER A 337 6.40 -16.85 -24.48
C SER A 337 6.94 -15.43 -24.58
N LEU A 338 6.15 -14.43 -24.14
CA LEU A 338 6.54 -13.03 -24.15
C LEU A 338 7.76 -12.75 -23.26
N THR A 339 7.76 -13.24 -22.03
CA THR A 339 8.86 -13.00 -21.08
C THR A 339 10.15 -13.72 -21.44
N GLY A 340 10.09 -14.73 -22.31
CA GLY A 340 11.26 -15.40 -22.90
C GLY A 340 11.96 -14.58 -23.98
N GLU A 341 11.32 -13.53 -24.52
CA GLU A 341 11.95 -12.66 -25.52
C GLU A 341 12.90 -11.64 -24.89
N SER A 342 13.96 -11.31 -25.62
CA SER A 342 14.96 -10.35 -25.16
C SER A 342 14.35 -8.96 -24.89
N GLY A 343 14.57 -8.42 -23.69
CA GLY A 343 14.03 -7.14 -23.25
C GLY A 343 12.60 -7.17 -22.72
N PHE A 344 11.97 -8.37 -22.61
CA PHE A 344 10.60 -8.54 -22.11
C PHE A 344 10.51 -9.29 -20.77
N GLY A 345 11.63 -9.59 -20.11
CA GLY A 345 11.64 -10.32 -18.84
C GLY A 345 10.78 -9.69 -17.73
N ASP A 346 10.60 -8.37 -17.78
CA ASP A 346 9.75 -7.61 -16.86
C ASP A 346 8.29 -7.42 -17.35
N ALA A 347 7.91 -8.03 -18.47
CA ALA A 347 6.54 -7.94 -19.00
C ALA A 347 5.57 -8.93 -18.33
N GLY A 348 6.03 -9.80 -17.45
CA GLY A 348 5.20 -10.75 -16.72
C GLY A 348 4.57 -10.15 -15.46
N PRO A 349 3.49 -10.79 -14.96
CA PRO A 349 2.93 -10.45 -13.66
C PRO A 349 3.91 -10.82 -12.54
N ALA A 350 4.02 -9.96 -11.54
CA ALA A 350 4.96 -10.15 -10.43
C ALA A 350 4.47 -9.46 -9.14
N LEU A 351 4.87 -10.02 -8.02
CA LEU A 351 4.73 -9.40 -6.70
C LEU A 351 6.10 -8.88 -6.27
N GLN A 352 6.19 -7.62 -5.89
CA GLN A 352 7.38 -7.04 -5.27
C GLN A 352 7.15 -6.86 -3.77
N ILE A 353 8.14 -7.30 -2.98
CA ILE A 353 8.14 -7.22 -1.52
C ILE A 353 9.40 -6.49 -1.09
N THR A 354 9.21 -5.45 -0.30
CA THR A 354 10.30 -4.67 0.32
C THR A 354 10.33 -4.96 1.81
N VAL A 355 11.51 -5.29 2.33
CA VAL A 355 11.75 -5.49 3.76
C VAL A 355 12.51 -4.27 4.28
N PRO A 356 11.85 -3.29 4.92
CA PRO A 356 12.52 -2.08 5.38
C PRO A 356 13.36 -2.29 6.62
N GLY A 357 13.08 -3.34 7.39
CA GLY A 357 13.75 -3.66 8.65
C GLY A 357 15.13 -4.32 8.50
N PRO A 358 15.83 -4.54 9.62
CA PRO A 358 17.17 -5.13 9.62
C PRO A 358 17.19 -6.66 9.56
N SER A 359 16.04 -7.32 9.67
CA SER A 359 15.91 -8.79 9.64
C SER A 359 15.27 -9.25 8.35
N ASP A 360 15.73 -10.40 7.84
CA ASP A 360 15.07 -11.08 6.72
C ASP A 360 13.63 -11.42 7.09
N ALA A 361 12.74 -11.41 6.11
CA ALA A 361 11.33 -11.72 6.25
C ALA A 361 11.01 -13.11 5.70
N VAL A 362 10.27 -13.92 6.45
CA VAL A 362 9.61 -15.12 5.93
C VAL A 362 8.21 -14.72 5.50
N VAL A 363 7.96 -14.72 4.21
CA VAL A 363 6.71 -14.22 3.64
C VAL A 363 5.88 -15.37 3.07
N GLU A 364 4.66 -15.54 3.58
CA GLU A 364 3.66 -16.41 2.98
C GLU A 364 2.82 -15.61 1.97
N VAL A 365 2.76 -16.08 0.73
CA VAL A 365 1.99 -15.47 -0.35
C VAL A 365 0.85 -16.37 -0.76
N LYS A 366 -0.36 -15.85 -0.76
CA LYS A 366 -1.57 -16.54 -1.20
C LYS A 366 -2.24 -15.76 -2.33
N LEU A 367 -2.68 -16.47 -3.35
CA LEU A 367 -3.48 -15.94 -4.44
C LEU A 367 -4.90 -16.46 -4.35
N PHE A 368 -5.86 -15.56 -4.40
CA PHE A 368 -7.29 -15.88 -4.35
C PHE A 368 -7.94 -15.49 -5.66
N GLY A 369 -8.35 -16.47 -6.44
CA GLY A 369 -9.08 -16.29 -7.68
C GLY A 369 -10.59 -16.56 -7.49
N ARG A 370 -11.34 -16.56 -8.60
CA ARG A 370 -12.78 -16.80 -8.58
C ARG A 370 -13.18 -18.16 -7.98
N ALA A 371 -12.38 -19.20 -8.22
CA ALA A 371 -12.65 -20.57 -7.75
C ALA A 371 -12.00 -20.91 -6.41
N GLY A 372 -11.38 -19.94 -5.74
CA GLY A 372 -10.65 -20.15 -4.50
C GLY A 372 -9.15 -19.88 -4.63
N GLN A 373 -8.40 -20.32 -3.63
CA GLN A 373 -6.95 -20.13 -3.59
C GLN A 373 -6.27 -20.90 -4.72
N GLN A 374 -5.35 -20.24 -5.41
CA GLN A 374 -4.52 -20.80 -6.45
C GLN A 374 -3.10 -21.07 -5.94
N ALA A 375 -2.51 -22.19 -6.37
CA ALA A 375 -1.12 -22.49 -6.05
C ALA A 375 -0.18 -21.54 -6.78
N LEU A 376 0.83 -21.03 -6.07
CA LEU A 376 1.93 -20.29 -6.67
C LEU A 376 2.95 -21.25 -7.28
N PRO A 377 3.36 -21.03 -8.53
CA PRO A 377 4.52 -21.73 -9.07
C PRO A 377 5.77 -21.42 -8.22
N GLY A 378 6.44 -22.47 -7.73
CA GLY A 378 7.62 -22.30 -6.86
C GLY A 378 7.34 -22.29 -5.35
N GLY A 379 6.07 -22.41 -4.95
CA GLY A 379 5.65 -22.45 -3.55
C GLY A 379 5.19 -21.09 -3.01
N GLY A 380 4.40 -21.12 -1.94
CA GLY A 380 3.79 -19.93 -1.35
C GLY A 380 4.62 -19.28 -0.24
N VAL A 381 5.81 -19.78 0.10
CA VAL A 381 6.65 -19.23 1.17
C VAL A 381 8.00 -18.83 0.58
N VAL A 382 8.38 -17.57 0.82
CA VAL A 382 9.61 -16.98 0.27
C VAL A 382 10.34 -16.23 1.38
N THR A 383 11.67 -16.37 1.40
CA THR A 383 12.51 -15.52 2.26
C THR A 383 12.90 -14.26 1.49
N ALA A 384 12.44 -13.11 1.96
CA ALA A 384 12.83 -11.81 1.44
C ALA A 384 13.93 -11.20 2.31
N LYS A 385 14.99 -10.71 1.67
CA LYS A 385 16.18 -10.19 2.38
C LYS A 385 15.93 -8.82 2.99
N ALA A 386 16.49 -8.60 4.17
CA ALA A 386 16.49 -7.32 4.85
C ALA A 386 17.06 -6.19 3.98
N GLY A 387 16.40 -5.05 3.98
CA GLY A 387 16.82 -3.86 3.23
C GLY A 387 16.72 -3.96 1.71
N THR A 388 16.10 -5.02 1.15
CA THR A 388 16.02 -5.24 -0.30
C THR A 388 14.60 -5.26 -0.84
N VAL A 389 14.47 -5.19 -2.16
CA VAL A 389 13.24 -5.51 -2.90
C VAL A 389 13.39 -6.89 -3.52
N THR A 390 12.55 -7.82 -3.08
CA THR A 390 12.42 -9.18 -3.64
C THR A 390 11.25 -9.23 -4.60
N GLU A 391 11.43 -9.80 -5.80
CA GLU A 391 10.35 -10.02 -6.76
C GLU A 391 10.01 -11.50 -6.85
N ILE A 392 8.73 -11.80 -6.78
CA ILE A 392 8.16 -13.13 -6.91
C ILE A 392 7.36 -13.16 -8.21
N PRO A 393 7.82 -13.90 -9.23
CA PRO A 393 7.06 -14.06 -10.48
C PRO A 393 5.71 -14.74 -10.22
N LEU A 394 4.65 -14.18 -10.80
CA LEU A 394 3.32 -14.80 -10.83
C LEU A 394 3.04 -15.50 -12.16
N SER A 395 4.06 -15.66 -12.99
CA SER A 395 4.01 -16.41 -14.26
C SER A 395 3.64 -17.87 -13.99
N GLY A 396 2.69 -18.41 -14.75
CA GLY A 396 2.20 -19.78 -14.56
C GLY A 396 0.94 -19.88 -13.68
N VAL A 397 0.49 -18.77 -13.09
CA VAL A 397 -0.86 -18.66 -12.51
C VAL A 397 -1.87 -18.66 -13.66
N PRO A 398 -3.01 -19.39 -13.57
CA PRO A 398 -4.05 -19.36 -14.59
C PRO A 398 -4.58 -17.94 -14.86
N ALA A 399 -5.08 -17.69 -16.07
CA ALA A 399 -5.69 -16.41 -16.40
C ALA A 399 -6.91 -16.11 -15.52
N GLY A 400 -7.05 -14.86 -15.09
CA GLY A 400 -8.19 -14.43 -14.28
C GLY A 400 -7.87 -13.23 -13.37
N GLN A 401 -8.88 -12.80 -12.62
CA GLN A 401 -8.75 -11.73 -11.63
C GLN A 401 -8.41 -12.32 -10.26
N TYR A 402 -7.45 -11.66 -9.58
CA TYR A 402 -6.91 -12.15 -8.33
C TYR A 402 -6.80 -11.06 -7.26
N THR A 403 -6.85 -11.52 -6.01
CA THR A 403 -6.36 -10.82 -4.83
C THR A 403 -5.16 -11.57 -4.30
N VAL A 404 -4.09 -10.85 -3.99
CA VAL A 404 -2.86 -11.41 -3.43
C VAL A 404 -2.72 -10.93 -2.00
N SER A 405 -2.50 -11.87 -1.08
CA SER A 405 -2.13 -11.60 0.31
C SER A 405 -0.68 -12.01 0.52
N ALA A 406 0.12 -11.12 1.08
CA ALA A 406 1.47 -11.37 1.55
C ALA A 406 1.51 -11.15 3.07
N THR A 407 1.73 -12.21 3.83
CA THR A 407 1.87 -12.18 5.31
C THR A 407 3.28 -12.55 5.71
N SER A 408 3.81 -11.87 6.72
CA SER A 408 5.22 -12.00 7.14
C SER A 408 5.36 -11.93 8.65
N ASP A 409 6.45 -12.49 9.14
CA ASP A 409 6.90 -12.42 10.54
C ASP A 409 7.47 -11.04 10.94
N VAL A 410 7.84 -10.22 9.96
CA VAL A 410 8.28 -8.84 10.16
C VAL A 410 7.53 -7.89 9.23
N SER A 411 7.64 -6.59 9.47
CA SER A 411 6.98 -5.59 8.61
C SER A 411 7.55 -5.57 7.20
N ILE A 412 6.68 -5.65 6.22
CA ILE A 412 6.97 -5.60 4.78
C ILE A 412 6.10 -4.53 4.10
N VAL A 413 6.49 -4.13 2.91
CA VAL A 413 5.68 -3.37 1.95
C VAL A 413 5.58 -4.19 0.67
N ALA A 414 4.41 -4.21 0.04
CA ALA A 414 4.22 -4.97 -1.19
C ALA A 414 3.38 -4.22 -2.23
N ALA A 415 3.67 -4.50 -3.50
CA ALA A 415 2.85 -4.10 -4.64
C ALA A 415 2.93 -5.18 -5.72
N ALA A 416 1.87 -5.32 -6.50
CA ALA A 416 1.81 -6.31 -7.56
C ALA A 416 1.70 -5.64 -8.93
N ARG A 417 2.43 -6.16 -9.92
CA ARG A 417 2.38 -5.74 -11.31
C ARG A 417 1.60 -6.75 -12.14
N VAL A 418 0.75 -6.24 -13.02
CA VAL A 418 0.14 -6.99 -14.11
C VAL A 418 0.45 -6.31 -15.45
N SER A 419 0.39 -7.05 -16.54
CA SER A 419 0.68 -6.54 -17.87
C SER A 419 -0.38 -7.00 -18.86
N ARG A 420 -0.58 -6.21 -19.91
CA ARG A 420 -1.46 -6.51 -21.02
C ARG A 420 -0.67 -6.51 -22.34
N GLY A 421 -1.12 -7.38 -23.25
CA GLY A 421 -0.44 -7.65 -24.51
C GLY A 421 0.39 -8.93 -24.42
N LEU A 422 0.36 -9.72 -25.48
CA LEU A 422 0.89 -11.10 -25.50
C LEU A 422 2.03 -11.29 -26.49
N LYS A 423 2.35 -10.26 -27.29
CA LYS A 423 3.36 -10.34 -28.36
C LYS A 423 4.28 -9.14 -28.34
N ALA A 424 5.59 -9.36 -28.44
CA ALA A 424 6.59 -8.32 -28.49
C ALA A 424 6.42 -7.34 -29.65
N SER A 425 5.76 -7.76 -30.75
CA SER A 425 5.44 -6.92 -31.91
C SER A 425 4.23 -6.02 -31.71
N GLN A 426 3.53 -6.15 -30.58
CA GLN A 426 2.37 -5.33 -30.22
C GLN A 426 2.75 -4.36 -29.13
N SER A 427 2.02 -3.26 -29.03
CA SER A 427 2.13 -2.40 -27.87
C SER A 427 1.59 -3.11 -26.64
N LEU A 428 2.35 -3.00 -25.56
CA LEU A 428 2.04 -3.53 -24.25
C LEU A 428 1.56 -2.40 -23.35
N ASP A 429 0.90 -2.78 -22.27
CA ASP A 429 0.65 -1.89 -21.15
C ASP A 429 0.79 -2.65 -19.83
N PHE A 430 0.88 -1.95 -18.72
CA PHE A 430 1.03 -2.54 -17.40
C PHE A 430 0.35 -1.69 -16.34
N ALA A 431 0.00 -2.32 -15.23
CA ALA A 431 -0.55 -1.64 -14.07
C ALA A 431 0.08 -2.15 -12.78
N TRP A 432 0.25 -1.25 -11.82
CA TRP A 432 0.65 -1.57 -10.47
C TRP A 432 -0.55 -1.50 -9.53
N SER A 433 -0.76 -2.55 -8.75
CA SER A 433 -1.70 -2.59 -7.64
C SER A 433 -0.92 -2.47 -6.33
N PRO A 434 -0.95 -1.33 -5.65
CA PRO A 434 -0.39 -1.20 -4.31
C PRO A 434 -1.23 -1.97 -3.30
N ALA A 435 -0.65 -2.30 -2.15
CA ALA A 435 -1.42 -2.84 -1.04
C ALA A 435 -2.40 -1.80 -0.50
N THR A 436 -3.63 -2.25 -0.21
CA THR A 436 -4.73 -1.41 0.26
C THR A 436 -5.20 -1.80 1.65
N ALA A 437 -5.88 -0.87 2.32
CA ALA A 437 -6.55 -1.16 3.59
C ALA A 437 -7.79 -2.04 3.36
N GLN A 438 -8.19 -2.73 4.42
CA GLN A 438 -9.45 -3.46 4.45
C GLN A 438 -10.63 -2.51 4.23
N LEU A 439 -11.64 -2.98 3.49
CA LEU A 439 -12.87 -2.25 3.29
C LEU A 439 -13.72 -2.25 4.57
N GLY A 440 -14.22 -1.07 4.92
CA GLY A 440 -15.17 -0.85 5.99
C GLY A 440 -16.49 -0.29 5.46
N SER A 441 -16.98 0.76 6.08
CA SER A 441 -18.19 1.46 5.68
C SER A 441 -17.89 2.67 4.80
N GLN A 442 -18.77 2.97 3.86
CA GLN A 442 -18.85 4.23 3.13
C GLN A 442 -17.58 4.64 2.34
N HIS A 443 -17.03 3.69 1.57
CA HIS A 443 -16.00 4.00 0.58
C HIS A 443 -16.63 4.66 -0.65
N VAL A 444 -16.03 5.74 -1.10
CA VAL A 444 -16.44 6.45 -2.31
C VAL A 444 -15.50 6.05 -3.45
N VAL A 445 -16.06 5.55 -4.53
CA VAL A 445 -15.31 4.98 -5.66
C VAL A 445 -15.71 5.70 -6.93
N PRO A 446 -15.03 6.80 -7.31
CA PRO A 446 -15.27 7.46 -8.58
C PRO A 446 -14.78 6.59 -9.73
N LEU A 447 -15.43 6.70 -10.89
CA LEU A 447 -15.08 6.00 -12.11
C LEU A 447 -14.83 6.99 -13.25
N PRO A 448 -13.81 6.75 -14.08
CA PRO A 448 -13.62 7.52 -15.30
C PRO A 448 -14.69 7.11 -16.34
N GLN A 449 -14.89 7.96 -17.33
CA GLN A 449 -15.76 7.64 -18.45
C GLN A 449 -15.04 6.80 -19.51
N GLY A 450 -15.79 5.88 -20.14
CA GLY A 450 -15.28 5.03 -21.22
C GLY A 450 -14.53 3.80 -20.76
N GLY A 451 -14.26 2.89 -21.68
CA GLY A 451 -13.58 1.61 -21.42
C GLY A 451 -14.43 0.61 -20.63
N GLU A 452 -13.87 -0.57 -20.37
CA GLU A 452 -14.40 -1.52 -19.41
C GLU A 452 -13.96 -1.15 -18.00
N ARG A 453 -14.91 -1.11 -17.09
CA ARG A 453 -14.69 -0.76 -15.69
C ARG A 453 -15.24 -1.88 -14.83
N ARG A 454 -14.40 -2.43 -13.96
CA ARG A 454 -14.80 -3.50 -13.06
C ARG A 454 -14.46 -3.15 -11.62
N LEU A 455 -15.37 -3.42 -10.70
CA LEU A 455 -15.12 -3.42 -9.27
C LEU A 455 -14.66 -4.83 -8.91
N VAL A 456 -13.45 -4.96 -8.41
CA VAL A 456 -12.86 -6.25 -8.03
C VAL A 456 -12.78 -6.30 -6.51
N PHE A 457 -13.34 -7.36 -5.91
CA PHE A 457 -13.37 -7.56 -4.48
C PHE A 457 -12.80 -8.92 -4.11
N GLY A 458 -11.92 -8.96 -3.11
CA GLY A 458 -11.40 -10.19 -2.54
C GLY A 458 -11.76 -10.32 -1.07
N ALA A 459 -12.14 -11.53 -0.65
CA ALA A 459 -12.32 -11.88 0.75
C ALA A 459 -11.30 -12.97 1.13
N LEU A 460 -10.53 -12.75 2.21
CA LEU A 460 -9.43 -13.64 2.57
C LEU A 460 -9.91 -14.85 3.40
N ASP A 461 -10.19 -14.64 4.68
CA ASP A 461 -10.40 -15.73 5.64
C ASP A 461 -11.86 -15.94 6.02
N GLY A 462 -12.77 -15.05 5.64
CA GLY A 462 -14.19 -15.11 5.96
C GLY A 462 -15.06 -14.67 4.78
N ARG A 463 -16.32 -15.12 4.77
CA ARG A 463 -17.30 -14.59 3.82
C ARG A 463 -17.52 -13.10 4.07
N ALA A 464 -17.49 -12.30 3.02
CA ALA A 464 -17.80 -10.88 3.06
C ALA A 464 -19.03 -10.57 2.20
N THR A 465 -19.85 -9.63 2.63
CA THR A 465 -20.93 -9.05 1.83
C THR A 465 -20.57 -7.62 1.46
N ILE A 466 -20.50 -7.35 0.18
CA ILE A 466 -20.23 -6.02 -0.39
C ILE A 466 -21.56 -5.41 -0.82
N SER A 467 -21.89 -4.25 -0.25
CA SER A 467 -22.97 -3.40 -0.72
C SER A 467 -22.39 -2.31 -1.60
N TYR A 468 -22.94 -2.11 -2.79
CA TYR A 468 -22.49 -1.09 -3.73
C TYR A 468 -23.66 -0.34 -4.34
N THR A 469 -23.67 0.98 -4.14
CA THR A 469 -24.73 1.90 -4.55
C THR A 469 -24.24 2.73 -5.72
N PRO A 470 -24.80 2.61 -6.92
CA PRO A 470 -24.42 3.43 -8.06
C PRO A 470 -24.76 4.91 -7.82
N VAL A 471 -23.88 5.79 -8.29
CA VAL A 471 -24.07 7.23 -8.31
C VAL A 471 -24.01 7.71 -9.76
N THR A 472 -25.02 8.43 -10.20
CA THR A 472 -25.09 9.00 -11.55
C THR A 472 -24.59 10.43 -11.61
N ALA A 473 -24.28 10.93 -12.79
CA ALA A 473 -23.67 12.25 -13.04
C ALA A 473 -24.50 13.43 -12.48
N ASP A 474 -25.81 13.25 -12.33
CA ASP A 474 -26.72 14.19 -11.68
C ASP A 474 -26.67 14.16 -10.12
N GLY A 475 -25.77 13.35 -9.56
CA GLY A 475 -25.61 13.20 -8.11
C GLY A 475 -26.64 12.28 -7.44
N LYS A 476 -27.45 11.54 -8.23
CA LYS A 476 -28.45 10.65 -7.66
C LYS A 476 -27.85 9.31 -7.26
N LEU A 477 -28.12 8.89 -6.00
CA LEU A 477 -27.88 7.53 -5.55
C LEU A 477 -29.04 6.63 -5.94
N HIS A 478 -28.72 5.48 -6.51
CA HIS A 478 -29.70 4.48 -6.95
C HIS A 478 -29.84 3.35 -5.92
N ALA A 479 -30.64 2.35 -6.23
CA ALA A 479 -30.79 1.18 -5.37
C ALA A 479 -29.46 0.47 -5.18
N ALA A 480 -29.10 0.18 -3.93
CA ALA A 480 -27.93 -0.61 -3.60
C ALA A 480 -28.10 -2.05 -4.11
N ALA A 481 -27.03 -2.58 -4.66
CA ALA A 481 -26.91 -4.01 -4.94
C ALA A 481 -25.91 -4.63 -3.95
N THR A 482 -26.00 -5.95 -3.77
CA THR A 482 -25.11 -6.69 -2.90
C THR A 482 -24.41 -7.81 -3.65
N ALA A 483 -23.19 -8.12 -3.25
CA ALA A 483 -22.42 -9.26 -3.72
C ALA A 483 -21.82 -9.99 -2.53
N ASP A 484 -22.11 -11.29 -2.43
CA ASP A 484 -21.48 -12.15 -1.42
C ASP A 484 -20.20 -12.74 -1.99
N ILE A 485 -19.10 -12.48 -1.32
CA ILE A 485 -17.77 -12.98 -1.66
C ILE A 485 -17.45 -14.14 -0.70
N ALA A 486 -17.28 -15.33 -1.23
CA ALA A 486 -16.90 -16.48 -0.41
C ALA A 486 -15.48 -16.30 0.16
N ALA A 487 -15.22 -16.90 1.32
CA ALA A 487 -13.88 -16.92 1.89
C ALA A 487 -12.85 -17.49 0.90
N GLY A 488 -11.70 -16.87 0.80
CA GLY A 488 -10.61 -17.27 -0.10
C GLY A 488 -10.90 -17.06 -1.58
N THR A 489 -11.82 -16.15 -1.95
CA THR A 489 -12.17 -15.90 -3.37
C THR A 489 -12.09 -14.43 -3.76
N THR A 490 -12.00 -14.21 -5.07
CA THR A 490 -12.06 -12.88 -5.70
C THR A 490 -13.21 -12.85 -6.71
N THR A 491 -13.99 -11.77 -6.67
CA THR A 491 -15.10 -11.54 -7.60
C THR A 491 -14.92 -10.20 -8.30
N ALA A 492 -15.09 -10.19 -9.62
CA ALA A 492 -15.09 -8.98 -10.44
C ALA A 492 -16.51 -8.70 -10.91
N LEU A 493 -16.97 -7.48 -10.66
CA LEU A 493 -18.30 -6.99 -11.04
C LEU A 493 -18.13 -5.93 -12.12
N LYS A 494 -18.78 -6.11 -13.27
CA LYS A 494 -18.82 -5.06 -14.31
C LYS A 494 -19.59 -3.86 -13.77
N ALA A 495 -18.97 -2.68 -13.79
CA ALA A 495 -19.65 -1.44 -13.47
C ALA A 495 -20.68 -1.10 -14.55
N ALA A 496 -21.82 -0.58 -14.15
CA ALA A 496 -22.80 -0.09 -15.11
C ALA A 496 -22.28 1.18 -15.80
N ASP A 497 -22.53 1.29 -17.09
CA ASP A 497 -22.18 2.50 -17.85
C ASP A 497 -23.21 3.61 -17.62
N ARG A 498 -24.49 3.25 -17.58
CA ARG A 498 -25.63 4.17 -17.45
C ARG A 498 -26.75 3.53 -16.62
N ILE A 499 -27.57 4.37 -16.01
CA ILE A 499 -28.88 4.00 -15.46
C ILE A 499 -29.89 4.94 -16.08
N GLY A 500 -30.82 4.38 -16.87
CA GLY A 500 -31.62 5.19 -17.80
C GLY A 500 -30.72 5.96 -18.77
N ASP A 501 -30.93 7.26 -18.88
CA ASP A 501 -30.18 8.14 -19.77
C ASP A 501 -28.98 8.82 -19.09
N THR A 502 -28.71 8.53 -17.80
CA THR A 502 -27.66 9.20 -17.04
C THR A 502 -26.45 8.28 -16.81
N ALA A 503 -25.24 8.81 -17.05
CA ALA A 503 -24.00 8.07 -16.85
C ALA A 503 -23.77 7.73 -15.38
N VAL A 504 -23.28 6.52 -15.09
CA VAL A 504 -22.78 6.13 -13.78
C VAL A 504 -21.34 6.62 -13.64
N VAL A 505 -21.10 7.48 -12.66
CA VAL A 505 -19.80 8.12 -12.42
C VAL A 505 -19.07 7.55 -11.20
N GLY A 506 -19.66 6.57 -10.55
CA GLY A 506 -19.03 5.82 -9.46
C GLY A 506 -20.01 5.14 -8.53
N TYR A 507 -19.49 4.70 -7.40
CA TYR A 507 -20.21 3.92 -6.41
C TYR A 507 -19.90 4.35 -4.99
N VAL A 508 -20.88 4.17 -4.10
CA VAL A 508 -20.63 4.11 -2.66
C VAL A 508 -20.59 2.64 -2.28
N VAL A 509 -19.48 2.21 -1.70
CA VAL A 509 -19.20 0.81 -1.36
C VAL A 509 -19.07 0.66 0.14
N SER A 510 -19.66 -0.40 0.68
CA SER A 510 -19.50 -0.82 2.08
C SER A 510 -19.30 -2.32 2.16
N ALA A 511 -18.47 -2.76 3.08
CA ALA A 511 -18.20 -4.17 3.33
C ALA A 511 -18.63 -4.55 4.73
N SER A 512 -19.13 -5.78 4.90
CA SER A 512 -19.46 -6.38 6.18
C SER A 512 -19.11 -7.86 6.19
N GLY A 513 -18.98 -8.45 7.38
CA GLY A 513 -18.57 -9.84 7.54
C GLY A 513 -17.05 -10.00 7.64
N GLY A 514 -16.45 -10.88 6.84
CA GLY A 514 -15.01 -11.13 6.81
C GLY A 514 -14.22 -9.98 6.20
N ALA A 515 -12.89 -10.01 6.38
CA ALA A 515 -11.98 -9.02 5.81
C ALA A 515 -12.08 -9.02 4.28
N ALA A 516 -12.48 -7.88 3.71
CA ALA A 516 -12.61 -7.66 2.28
C ALA A 516 -11.71 -6.52 1.80
N TYR A 517 -11.24 -6.63 0.57
CA TYR A 517 -10.37 -5.65 -0.10
C TYR A 517 -10.92 -5.37 -1.48
N GLY A 518 -10.65 -4.20 -2.03
CA GLY A 518 -11.24 -3.80 -3.28
C GLY A 518 -10.33 -2.95 -4.16
N ALA A 519 -10.54 -3.06 -5.47
CA ALA A 519 -9.91 -2.23 -6.49
C ALA A 519 -10.87 -1.97 -7.66
N VAL A 520 -10.58 -0.93 -8.42
CA VAL A 520 -11.15 -0.67 -9.73
C VAL A 520 -10.15 -1.14 -10.78
N LEU A 521 -10.58 -2.03 -11.64
CA LEU A 521 -9.84 -2.44 -12.82
C LEU A 521 -10.42 -1.70 -14.03
N LEU A 522 -9.55 -1.01 -14.75
CA LEU A 522 -9.86 -0.22 -15.93
C LEU A 522 -9.17 -0.84 -17.13
N GLU A 523 -9.93 -1.10 -18.19
CA GLU A 523 -9.42 -1.74 -19.40
C GLU A 523 -9.97 -1.04 -20.62
N ARG A 524 -9.20 -0.97 -21.69
CA ARG A 524 -9.68 -0.50 -22.98
C ARG A 524 -10.38 -1.63 -23.71
N GLU A 525 -11.59 -1.40 -24.15
CA GLU A 525 -12.34 -2.36 -24.96
C GLU A 525 -11.58 -2.70 -26.25
N GLY A 526 -11.28 -3.98 -26.44
CA GLY A 526 -10.54 -4.47 -27.62
C GLY A 526 -9.08 -4.02 -27.71
N GLY A 527 -8.50 -3.46 -26.64
CA GLY A 527 -7.12 -3.01 -26.56
C GLY A 527 -6.29 -3.72 -25.49
N ASN A 528 -5.03 -3.31 -25.38
CA ASN A 528 -4.11 -3.83 -24.37
C ASN A 528 -3.92 -2.86 -23.18
N ASP A 529 -4.67 -1.76 -23.14
CA ASP A 529 -4.49 -0.75 -22.11
C ASP A 529 -5.14 -1.22 -20.81
N ILE A 530 -4.43 -1.07 -19.68
CA ILE A 530 -4.86 -1.52 -18.35
C ILE A 530 -4.42 -0.53 -17.29
N SER A 531 -5.27 -0.32 -16.29
CA SER A 531 -4.87 0.34 -15.05
C SER A 531 -5.64 -0.24 -13.87
N THR A 532 -5.03 -0.27 -12.69
CA THR A 532 -5.64 -0.77 -11.46
C THR A 532 -5.54 0.30 -10.38
N VAL A 533 -6.69 0.63 -9.78
CA VAL A 533 -6.76 1.65 -8.73
C VAL A 533 -7.33 1.01 -7.46
N GLY A 534 -6.55 0.98 -6.38
CA GLY A 534 -7.03 0.50 -5.09
C GLY A 534 -8.16 1.39 -4.56
N ILE A 535 -9.18 0.79 -3.94
CA ILE A 535 -10.21 1.55 -3.25
C ILE A 535 -9.57 2.17 -2.00
N THR A 536 -9.64 3.50 -1.91
CA THR A 536 -9.08 4.26 -0.80
C THR A 536 -9.88 4.05 0.49
N ALA A 537 -9.26 4.38 1.64
CA ALA A 537 -9.93 4.30 2.94
C ALA A 537 -11.24 5.09 2.92
N GLY A 538 -12.28 4.50 3.52
CA GLY A 538 -13.58 5.16 3.66
C GLY A 538 -13.50 6.31 4.68
N ALA A 539 -14.45 7.23 4.61
CA ALA A 539 -14.64 8.23 5.65
C ALA A 539 -15.29 7.55 6.88
N GLU A 540 -14.55 6.72 7.58
CA GLU A 540 -14.93 6.38 8.94
C GLU A 540 -14.73 7.64 9.78
N GLY A 541 -15.81 8.14 10.34
CA GLY A 541 -15.72 9.26 11.27
C GLY A 541 -14.82 8.86 12.42
N GLN A 542 -13.56 9.22 12.37
CA GLN A 542 -12.66 9.16 13.51
C GLN A 542 -13.11 10.24 14.49
N GLU A 543 -14.21 9.98 15.20
CA GLU A 543 -14.67 10.86 16.27
C GLU A 543 -13.69 10.86 17.45
N LYS A 544 -12.79 9.86 17.51
CA LYS A 544 -11.86 9.67 18.64
C LYS A 544 -10.54 9.07 18.17
N VAL A 545 -9.46 9.73 18.51
CA VAL A 545 -8.10 9.24 18.26
C VAL A 545 -7.50 8.76 19.57
N ALA A 546 -6.96 7.55 19.56
CA ALA A 546 -6.19 7.03 20.68
C ALA A 546 -4.93 7.88 20.89
N VAL A 547 -4.77 8.46 22.08
CA VAL A 547 -3.60 9.27 22.43
C VAL A 547 -2.57 8.35 23.09
N THR A 548 -1.49 8.03 22.39
CA THR A 548 -0.32 7.40 22.99
C THR A 548 0.62 8.49 23.51
N LEU A 549 0.83 8.53 24.80
CA LEU A 549 1.89 9.34 25.40
C LEU A 549 3.22 8.61 25.16
N GLY A 550 4.02 9.10 24.21
CA GLY A 550 5.40 8.67 24.07
C GLY A 550 6.26 9.34 25.12
N TYR A 551 6.95 8.58 25.95
CA TYR A 551 8.01 9.04 26.86
C TYR A 551 9.37 8.86 26.19
#